data_a9b4eccb2fadefce5257fa71c6fb0af5
#
_entry.id   a9b4eccb2fadefce5257fa71c6fb0af5
#
_cell.length_a   1.000
_cell.length_b   1.000
_cell.length_c   1.000
_cell.angle_alpha   90.00
_cell.angle_beta   90.00
_cell.angle_gamma   90.00
#
_symmetry.space_group_name_H-M   'P 1'
#
loop_
_entity.id
_entity.type
_entity.pdbx_description
1 polymer ?
#
loop_
_entity_poly.entity_id
_entity_poly.type
_entity_poly.pdbx_seq_one_letter_code
_entity_poly.pdbx_strand_id
1 'polypeptide(L)'
;MGIKKYNPYTPSRRQMTGYDFVEITTDQPEKSLLASVKKTAGRNSQGKITVRHRGGGARRKYRIIDFKRNKDGIPAVVKTIEYDPNRTANIALICYADGEKAYILAPAGLKVGQEVMNGANAEIHVGNCLPLKNMPVGTEIHNIEMYPGKGAQHVRAADRKSVV
;
A
#
# COMPACT_ATOMS: atom_id res chain seq x y z
N MET A 1 14.11 3.10 1.45
CA MET A 1 14.05 1.89 2.31
C MET A 1 15.45 1.57 2.81
N GLY A 2 15.65 1.62 4.13
CA GLY A 2 16.88 1.19 4.76
C GLY A 2 16.96 -0.34 4.89
N ILE A 3 18.16 -0.87 4.83
CA ILE A 3 18.42 -2.31 4.96
C ILE A 3 19.09 -2.58 6.30
N LYS A 4 18.41 -3.35 7.15
CA LYS A 4 18.97 -3.86 8.39
C LYS A 4 19.84 -5.08 8.10
N LYS A 5 21.12 -5.01 8.47
CA LYS A 5 22.05 -6.15 8.46
C LYS A 5 22.07 -6.82 9.83
N TYR A 6 22.30 -8.13 9.85
CA TYR A 6 22.38 -8.93 11.07
C TYR A 6 23.81 -9.37 11.36
N ASN A 7 24.13 -9.54 12.64
CA ASN A 7 25.43 -10.06 13.05
C ASN A 7 25.60 -11.51 12.58
N PRO A 8 26.78 -11.91 12.08
CA PRO A 8 27.02 -13.19 11.42
C PRO A 8 27.26 -14.35 12.40
N TYR A 9 26.30 -14.62 13.30
CA TYR A 9 26.43 -15.72 14.29
C TYR A 9 26.23 -17.11 13.68
N THR A 10 25.47 -17.22 12.59
CA THR A 10 25.21 -18.47 11.90
C THR A 10 25.39 -18.30 10.38
N PRO A 11 25.59 -19.39 9.61
CA PRO A 11 25.72 -19.29 8.15
C PRO A 11 24.55 -18.56 7.48
N SER A 12 23.33 -18.82 7.89
CA SER A 12 22.13 -18.17 7.34
C SER A 12 22.06 -16.69 7.72
N ARG A 13 22.42 -16.33 8.95
CA ARG A 13 22.40 -14.92 9.40
C ARG A 13 23.45 -14.04 8.75
N ARG A 14 24.54 -14.63 8.31
CA ARG A 14 25.61 -13.89 7.62
C ARG A 14 25.12 -13.16 6.37
N GLN A 15 24.19 -13.75 5.66
CA GLN A 15 23.64 -13.20 4.41
C GLN A 15 22.24 -12.63 4.57
N MET A 16 21.65 -12.73 5.77
CA MET A 16 20.31 -12.24 6.03
C MET A 16 20.26 -10.72 6.05
N THR A 17 19.29 -10.16 5.35
CA THR A 17 18.92 -8.75 5.40
C THR A 17 17.46 -8.62 5.78
N GLY A 18 17.08 -7.49 6.33
CA GLY A 18 15.70 -7.18 6.69
C GLY A 18 15.37 -5.72 6.44
N TYR A 19 14.10 -5.40 6.50
CA TYR A 19 13.62 -4.02 6.43
C TYR A 19 13.83 -3.34 7.80
N ASP A 20 14.20 -2.07 7.81
CA ASP A 20 14.53 -1.33 9.03
C ASP A 20 13.32 -0.61 9.67
N PHE A 21 12.18 -0.54 8.95
CA PHE A 21 10.93 0.07 9.40
C PHE A 21 11.01 1.56 9.80
N VAL A 22 12.07 2.27 9.44
CA VAL A 22 12.28 3.68 9.84
C VAL A 22 11.19 4.62 9.31
N GLU A 23 10.60 4.30 8.16
CA GLU A 23 9.55 5.12 7.54
C GLU A 23 8.17 4.95 8.21
N ILE A 24 8.01 3.94 9.07
CA ILE A 24 6.73 3.60 9.69
C ILE A 24 6.54 4.45 10.94
N THR A 25 5.38 5.11 11.02
CA THR A 25 5.05 6.03 12.11
C THR A 25 4.21 5.40 13.21
N THR A 26 3.44 4.36 12.89
CA THR A 26 2.61 3.63 13.86
C THR A 26 2.43 2.16 13.49
N ASP A 27 2.32 1.31 14.53
CA ASP A 27 2.02 -0.11 14.38
C ASP A 27 0.52 -0.43 14.52
N GLN A 28 -0.29 0.55 14.93
CA GLN A 28 -1.72 0.36 15.17
C GLN A 28 -2.55 0.79 13.96
N PRO A 29 -3.17 -0.16 13.24
CA PRO A 29 -4.01 0.17 12.10
C PRO A 29 -5.38 0.72 12.51
N GLU A 30 -5.98 1.56 11.67
CA GLU A 30 -7.34 2.06 11.82
C GLU A 30 -8.36 0.92 11.81
N LYS A 31 -9.11 0.75 12.91
CA LYS A 31 -9.99 -0.40 13.11
C LYS A 31 -11.15 -0.45 12.11
N SER A 32 -11.68 0.69 11.72
CA SER A 32 -12.79 0.80 10.77
C SER A 32 -12.43 0.31 9.35
N LEU A 33 -11.14 0.36 9.00
CA LEU A 33 -10.62 -0.03 7.68
C LEU A 33 -10.01 -1.45 7.67
N LEU A 34 -10.34 -2.27 8.67
CA LEU A 34 -9.86 -3.65 8.76
C LEU A 34 -10.96 -4.65 8.40
N ALA A 35 -10.62 -5.60 7.53
CA ALA A 35 -11.47 -6.74 7.20
C ALA A 35 -10.82 -8.06 7.61
N SER A 36 -11.66 -9.06 7.94
CA SER A 36 -11.19 -10.41 8.21
C SER A 36 -10.88 -11.14 6.90
N VAL A 37 -9.76 -11.87 6.87
CA VAL A 37 -9.40 -12.72 5.72
C VAL A 37 -9.68 -14.18 6.08
N LYS A 38 -10.63 -14.80 5.38
CA LYS A 38 -10.85 -16.24 5.49
C LYS A 38 -9.73 -16.97 4.75
N LYS A 39 -9.01 -17.85 5.47
CA LYS A 39 -7.98 -18.72 4.90
C LYS A 39 -8.50 -20.15 4.87
N THR A 40 -8.66 -20.73 3.70
CA THR A 40 -9.04 -22.13 3.52
C THR A 40 -7.84 -23.06 3.61
N ALA A 41 -6.63 -22.55 3.46
CA ALA A 41 -5.38 -23.31 3.54
C ALA A 41 -5.34 -24.56 2.64
N GLY A 42 -5.94 -24.46 1.46
CA GLY A 42 -6.01 -25.56 0.49
C GLY A 42 -6.96 -26.69 0.87
N ARG A 43 -7.84 -26.50 1.89
CA ARG A 43 -8.86 -27.49 2.31
C ARG A 43 -10.17 -27.26 1.57
N ASN A 44 -10.88 -28.38 1.28
CA ASN A 44 -12.22 -28.36 0.71
C ASN A 44 -13.29 -28.18 1.83
N SER A 45 -14.58 -28.29 1.48
CA SER A 45 -15.71 -28.23 2.42
C SER A 45 -15.67 -29.32 3.50
N GLN A 46 -15.04 -30.47 3.21
CA GLN A 46 -14.88 -31.60 4.14
C GLN A 46 -13.60 -31.48 5.00
N GLY A 47 -12.83 -30.39 4.88
CA GLY A 47 -11.59 -30.20 5.61
C GLY A 47 -10.38 -30.97 5.06
N LYS A 48 -10.53 -31.72 3.95
CA LYS A 48 -9.44 -32.47 3.31
C LYS A 48 -8.57 -31.55 2.46
N ILE A 49 -7.26 -31.80 2.47
CA ILE A 49 -6.30 -31.04 1.64
C ILE A 49 -6.49 -31.46 0.19
N THR A 50 -7.00 -30.54 -0.63
CA THR A 50 -7.16 -30.71 -2.08
C THR A 50 -6.09 -29.96 -2.89
N VAL A 51 -5.53 -28.90 -2.31
CA VAL A 51 -4.41 -28.13 -2.89
C VAL A 51 -3.27 -28.11 -1.89
N ARG A 52 -2.21 -28.84 -2.21
CA ARG A 52 -0.99 -28.91 -1.37
C ARG A 52 -0.20 -27.61 -1.39
N HIS A 53 0.73 -27.45 -0.45
CA HIS A 53 1.63 -26.30 -0.30
C HIS A 53 0.92 -24.96 -0.07
N ARG A 54 -0.30 -24.98 0.48
CA ARG A 54 -1.05 -23.78 0.87
C ARG A 54 -1.45 -23.84 2.33
N GLY A 55 -1.32 -22.69 3.01
CA GLY A 55 -1.69 -22.54 4.41
C GLY A 55 -0.52 -22.09 5.27
N GLY A 56 -0.71 -22.16 6.58
CA GLY A 56 0.26 -21.69 7.57
C GLY A 56 0.36 -20.16 7.64
N GLY A 57 1.39 -19.70 8.35
CA GLY A 57 1.66 -18.28 8.62
C GLY A 57 0.72 -17.68 9.68
N ALA A 58 1.11 -16.53 10.21
CA ALA A 58 0.37 -15.81 11.23
C ALA A 58 -1.01 -15.34 10.74
N ARG A 59 -1.94 -15.14 11.68
CA ARG A 59 -3.25 -14.53 11.38
C ARG A 59 -3.06 -13.07 10.96
N ARG A 60 -3.64 -12.68 9.82
CA ARG A 60 -3.55 -11.33 9.28
C ARG A 60 -4.95 -10.76 9.10
N LYS A 61 -5.08 -9.44 9.31
CA LYS A 61 -6.24 -8.66 8.90
C LYS A 61 -5.91 -7.95 7.58
N TYR A 62 -6.90 -7.82 6.72
CA TYR A 62 -6.78 -7.06 5.47
C TYR A 62 -7.04 -5.59 5.74
N ARG A 63 -6.19 -4.71 5.21
CA ARG A 63 -6.44 -3.26 5.19
C ARG A 63 -7.16 -2.94 3.90
N ILE A 64 -8.31 -2.28 4.03
CA ILE A 64 -9.10 -1.84 2.89
C ILE A 64 -8.40 -0.64 2.28
N ILE A 65 -7.84 -0.82 1.09
CA ILE A 65 -7.13 0.23 0.36
C ILE A 65 -8.08 0.86 -0.65
N ASP A 66 -8.10 2.18 -0.69
CA ASP A 66 -8.80 2.94 -1.72
C ASP A 66 -7.97 2.96 -3.01
N PHE A 67 -8.28 2.03 -3.92
CA PHE A 67 -7.68 1.96 -5.25
C PHE A 67 -8.39 2.84 -6.27
N LYS A 68 -9.58 3.33 -5.97
CA LYS A 68 -10.38 4.11 -6.91
C LYS A 68 -10.13 5.61 -6.79
N ARG A 69 -9.88 6.09 -5.57
CA ARG A 69 -9.65 7.51 -5.31
C ARG A 69 -10.73 8.41 -5.91
N ASN A 70 -12.01 8.10 -5.66
CA ASN A 70 -13.16 8.76 -6.29
C ASN A 70 -13.51 10.15 -5.72
N LYS A 71 -12.82 10.62 -4.68
CA LYS A 71 -13.09 11.92 -4.06
C LYS A 71 -12.30 13.03 -4.74
N ASP A 72 -12.77 13.45 -5.91
CA ASP A 72 -12.12 14.52 -6.67
C ASP A 72 -12.33 15.89 -6.02
N GLY A 73 -11.28 16.71 -6.02
CA GLY A 73 -11.30 18.08 -5.51
C GLY A 73 -11.36 18.23 -3.98
N ILE A 74 -11.42 17.14 -3.23
CA ILE A 74 -11.41 17.18 -1.76
C ILE A 74 -10.00 16.91 -1.27
N PRO A 75 -9.35 17.87 -0.58
CA PRO A 75 -8.01 17.66 -0.04
C PRO A 75 -8.05 16.67 1.13
N ALA A 76 -7.00 15.89 1.26
CA ALA A 76 -6.78 14.98 2.36
C ALA A 76 -5.37 15.15 2.92
N VAL A 77 -5.21 14.92 4.21
CA VAL A 77 -3.92 15.02 4.91
C VAL A 77 -3.44 13.63 5.29
N VAL A 78 -2.17 13.34 5.02
CA VAL A 78 -1.50 12.10 5.45
C VAL A 78 -1.33 12.13 6.96
N LYS A 79 -1.98 11.20 7.67
CA LYS A 79 -1.90 11.09 9.13
C LYS A 79 -0.79 10.17 9.59
N THR A 80 -0.67 8.99 8.99
CA THR A 80 0.32 7.97 9.36
C THR A 80 0.82 7.22 8.14
N ILE A 81 2.03 6.65 8.25
CA ILE A 81 2.56 5.66 7.32
C ILE A 81 2.68 4.35 8.10
N GLU A 82 2.12 3.26 7.54
CA GLU A 82 1.94 1.99 8.24
C GLU A 82 2.45 0.80 7.42
N TYR A 83 2.83 -0.26 8.15
CA TYR A 83 3.15 -1.55 7.55
C TYR A 83 1.89 -2.37 7.28
N ASP A 84 1.77 -2.94 6.08
CA ASP A 84 0.71 -3.91 5.77
C ASP A 84 1.32 -5.31 5.55
N PRO A 85 0.97 -6.33 6.36
CA PRO A 85 1.48 -7.68 6.20
C PRO A 85 0.97 -8.41 4.95
N ASN A 86 0.05 -7.82 4.19
CA ASN A 86 -0.53 -8.42 2.98
C ASN A 86 0.13 -7.93 1.68
N ARG A 87 1.01 -6.93 1.78
CA ARG A 87 1.71 -6.35 0.63
C ARG A 87 3.14 -5.97 0.97
N THR A 88 3.94 -5.77 -0.05
CA THR A 88 5.34 -5.37 0.10
C THR A 88 5.51 -3.87 0.24
N ALA A 89 4.57 -3.07 -0.29
CA ALA A 89 4.57 -1.62 -0.16
C ALA A 89 3.97 -1.17 1.17
N ASN A 90 4.49 -0.09 1.75
CA ASN A 90 3.86 0.60 2.87
C ASN A 90 2.54 1.23 2.44
N ILE A 91 1.67 1.49 3.40
CA ILE A 91 0.40 2.18 3.20
C ILE A 91 0.39 3.48 4.01
N ALA A 92 -0.38 4.46 3.55
CA ALA A 92 -0.59 5.70 4.25
C ALA A 92 -2.07 5.86 4.61
N LEU A 93 -2.35 6.22 5.86
CA LEU A 93 -3.68 6.64 6.30
C LEU A 93 -3.84 8.11 5.96
N ILE A 94 -4.82 8.41 5.13
CA ILE A 94 -5.22 9.79 4.82
C ILE A 94 -6.55 10.12 5.48
N CYS A 95 -6.73 11.38 5.83
CA CYS A 95 -7.98 11.91 6.36
C CYS A 95 -8.42 13.06 5.43
N TYR A 96 -9.55 12.89 4.79
CA TYR A 96 -10.15 13.92 3.95
C TYR A 96 -10.69 15.08 4.79
N ALA A 97 -10.90 16.25 4.18
CA ALA A 97 -11.45 17.43 4.83
C ALA A 97 -12.87 17.19 5.39
N ASP A 98 -13.62 16.24 4.82
CA ASP A 98 -14.94 15.80 5.29
C ASP A 98 -14.90 14.84 6.50
N GLY A 99 -13.70 14.48 6.99
CA GLY A 99 -13.48 13.58 8.12
C GLY A 99 -13.40 12.10 7.75
N GLU A 100 -13.66 11.70 6.50
CA GLU A 100 -13.50 10.31 6.08
C GLU A 100 -12.02 9.91 6.05
N LYS A 101 -11.75 8.71 6.53
CA LYS A 101 -10.41 8.13 6.51
C LYS A 101 -10.30 7.07 5.42
N ALA A 102 -9.19 7.01 4.73
CA ALA A 102 -8.90 5.98 3.74
C ALA A 102 -7.43 5.56 3.78
N TYR A 103 -7.14 4.32 3.40
CA TYR A 103 -5.77 3.89 3.15
C TYR A 103 -5.43 4.02 1.67
N ILE A 104 -4.24 4.53 1.40
CA ILE A 104 -3.63 4.56 0.07
C ILE A 104 -2.29 3.84 0.09
N LEU A 105 -1.77 3.46 -1.08
CA LEU A 105 -0.36 3.04 -1.17
C LEU A 105 0.53 4.24 -0.93
N ALA A 106 1.55 4.09 -0.08
CA ALA A 106 2.51 5.14 0.19
C ALA A 106 3.57 5.19 -0.92
N PRO A 107 3.61 6.22 -1.77
CA PRO A 107 4.71 6.41 -2.71
C PRO A 107 6.00 6.81 -1.98
N ALA A 108 7.13 6.58 -2.63
CA ALA A 108 8.41 7.05 -2.12
C ALA A 108 8.41 8.57 -1.97
N GLY A 109 8.90 9.05 -0.81
CA GLY A 109 8.95 10.48 -0.53
C GLY A 109 7.70 11.08 0.10
N LEU A 110 6.59 10.32 0.25
CA LEU A 110 5.41 10.79 0.98
C LEU A 110 5.75 10.99 2.46
N LYS A 111 5.29 12.12 3.04
CA LYS A 111 5.53 12.46 4.44
C LYS A 111 4.22 12.65 5.20
N VAL A 112 4.26 12.38 6.50
CA VAL A 112 3.15 12.71 7.40
C VAL A 112 2.93 14.22 7.45
N GLY A 113 1.67 14.63 7.42
CA GLY A 113 1.26 16.05 7.34
C GLY A 113 1.18 16.59 5.91
N GLN A 114 1.62 15.88 4.90
CA GLN A 114 1.51 16.30 3.51
C GLN A 114 0.04 16.24 3.07
N GLU A 115 -0.38 17.24 2.30
CA GLU A 115 -1.67 17.23 1.64
C GLU A 115 -1.59 16.42 0.34
N VAL A 116 -2.68 15.69 0.07
CA VAL A 116 -2.88 14.93 -1.15
C VAL A 116 -4.27 15.19 -1.71
N MET A 117 -4.36 15.29 -3.03
CA MET A 117 -5.62 15.59 -3.72
C MET A 117 -5.82 14.69 -4.93
N ASN A 118 -7.08 14.48 -5.30
CA ASN A 118 -7.46 13.73 -6.49
C ASN A 118 -8.14 14.66 -7.48
N GLY A 119 -8.09 14.31 -8.75
CA GLY A 119 -8.86 14.96 -9.80
C GLY A 119 -7.99 15.57 -10.91
N ALA A 120 -8.65 16.03 -11.94
CA ALA A 120 -8.00 16.55 -13.14
C ALA A 120 -7.21 17.85 -12.90
N ASN A 121 -7.59 18.61 -11.87
CA ASN A 121 -6.97 19.89 -11.51
C ASN A 121 -5.96 19.78 -10.35
N ALA A 122 -5.69 18.56 -9.89
CA ALA A 122 -4.70 18.34 -8.84
C ALA A 122 -3.30 18.67 -9.38
N GLU A 123 -2.46 19.26 -8.54
CA GLU A 123 -1.06 19.53 -8.89
C GLU A 123 -0.24 18.22 -8.97
N ILE A 124 0.87 18.27 -9.68
CA ILE A 124 1.75 17.10 -9.87
C ILE A 124 2.68 16.97 -8.67
N HIS A 125 2.11 16.53 -7.55
CA HIS A 125 2.83 16.26 -6.31
C HIS A 125 2.78 14.79 -5.93
N VAL A 126 3.75 14.37 -5.13
CA VAL A 126 3.82 12.98 -4.62
C VAL A 126 2.58 12.67 -3.79
N GLY A 127 1.86 11.61 -4.16
CA GLY A 127 0.63 11.16 -3.48
C GLY A 127 -0.66 11.63 -4.16
N ASN A 128 -0.62 12.59 -5.08
CA ASN A 128 -1.79 13.03 -5.81
C ASN A 128 -2.21 11.99 -6.88
N CYS A 129 -3.48 12.02 -7.25
CA CYS A 129 -4.04 11.14 -8.25
C CYS A 129 -4.64 11.98 -9.39
N LEU A 130 -4.13 11.77 -10.61
CA LEU A 130 -4.51 12.53 -11.80
C LEU A 130 -4.78 11.59 -12.98
N PRO A 131 -5.60 12.02 -13.95
CA PRO A 131 -5.68 11.35 -15.26
C PRO A 131 -4.33 11.41 -16.00
N LEU A 132 -3.91 10.29 -16.61
CA LEU A 132 -2.62 10.18 -17.31
C LEU A 132 -2.41 11.27 -18.37
N LYS A 133 -3.48 11.70 -19.05
CA LYS A 133 -3.43 12.75 -20.06
C LYS A 133 -2.95 14.13 -19.52
N ASN A 134 -3.08 14.33 -18.21
CA ASN A 134 -2.71 15.60 -17.55
C ASN A 134 -1.29 15.54 -16.96
N MET A 135 -0.61 14.40 -17.10
CA MET A 135 0.75 14.23 -16.59
C MET A 135 1.78 14.46 -17.69
N PRO A 136 2.86 15.21 -17.44
CA PRO A 136 3.93 15.40 -18.41
C PRO A 136 4.69 14.10 -18.67
N VAL A 137 5.21 14.00 -19.91
CA VAL A 137 6.08 12.87 -20.29
C VAL A 137 7.34 12.87 -19.41
N GLY A 138 7.77 11.67 -19.01
CA GLY A 138 8.92 11.49 -18.11
C GLY A 138 8.56 11.44 -16.62
N THR A 139 7.30 11.71 -16.22
CA THR A 139 6.87 11.59 -14.83
C THR A 139 6.83 10.14 -14.37
N GLU A 140 7.46 9.84 -13.22
CA GLU A 140 7.37 8.54 -12.57
C GLU A 140 6.04 8.39 -11.86
N ILE A 141 5.33 7.30 -12.16
CA ILE A 141 3.99 7.02 -11.64
C ILE A 141 3.87 5.60 -11.07
N HIS A 142 2.87 5.40 -10.22
CA HIS A 142 2.50 4.10 -9.66
C HIS A 142 0.98 3.98 -9.57
N ASN A 143 0.49 2.81 -9.17
CA ASN A 143 -0.93 2.59 -8.88
C ASN A 143 -1.85 2.91 -10.07
N ILE A 144 -1.56 2.33 -11.25
CA ILE A 144 -2.16 2.68 -12.53
C ILE A 144 -3.44 1.87 -12.78
N GLU A 145 -4.48 2.54 -13.28
CA GLU A 145 -5.69 1.90 -13.81
C GLU A 145 -5.49 1.41 -15.25
N MET A 146 -6.08 0.25 -15.58
CA MET A 146 -6.19 -0.20 -16.98
C MET A 146 -7.38 0.40 -17.69
N TYR A 147 -8.48 0.54 -16.96
CA TYR A 147 -9.73 1.10 -17.49
C TYR A 147 -10.19 2.20 -16.55
N PRO A 148 -10.64 3.36 -17.06
CA PRO A 148 -11.10 4.47 -16.24
C PRO A 148 -12.19 4.05 -15.23
N GLY A 149 -12.02 4.46 -13.98
CA GLY A 149 -12.97 4.20 -12.89
C GLY A 149 -12.99 2.77 -12.32
N LYS A 150 -12.17 1.85 -12.86
CA LYS A 150 -12.08 0.49 -12.33
C LYS A 150 -11.27 0.38 -11.04
N GLY A 151 -10.41 1.36 -10.79
CA GLY A 151 -9.43 1.35 -9.72
C GLY A 151 -8.09 0.80 -10.17
N ALA A 152 -7.06 1.19 -9.48
CA ALA A 152 -5.68 0.86 -9.81
C ALA A 152 -5.41 -0.64 -9.75
N GLN A 153 -4.71 -1.17 -10.74
CA GLN A 153 -4.40 -2.60 -10.90
C GLN A 153 -2.90 -2.87 -11.06
N HIS A 154 -2.17 -1.95 -11.68
CA HIS A 154 -0.75 -2.10 -12.00
C HIS A 154 0.15 -1.27 -11.10
N VAL A 155 1.43 -1.67 -11.02
CA VAL A 155 2.50 -0.92 -10.30
C VAL A 155 2.14 -0.65 -8.84
N ARG A 156 1.73 -1.71 -8.10
CA ARG A 156 1.28 -1.62 -6.70
C ARG A 156 2.26 -2.20 -5.68
N ALA A 157 3.27 -2.95 -6.13
CA ALA A 157 4.27 -3.54 -5.25
C ALA A 157 5.37 -2.53 -4.90
N ALA A 158 6.10 -2.79 -3.82
CA ALA A 158 7.29 -2.01 -3.50
C ALA A 158 8.31 -2.08 -4.65
N ASP A 159 9.10 -1.02 -4.80
CA ASP A 159 10.13 -0.89 -5.84
C ASP A 159 9.59 -1.10 -7.27
N ARG A 160 8.37 -0.64 -7.51
CA ARG A 160 7.75 -0.65 -8.84
C ARG A 160 7.35 0.77 -9.22
N LYS A 161 7.76 1.17 -10.41
CA LYS A 161 7.39 2.43 -11.04
C LYS A 161 7.11 2.23 -12.52
N SER A 162 6.36 3.14 -13.09
CA SER A 162 6.20 3.31 -14.53
C SER A 162 6.52 4.75 -14.89
N VAL A 163 6.78 5.01 -16.14
CA VAL A 163 7.06 6.35 -16.65
C VAL A 163 6.03 6.69 -17.72
N VAL A 164 5.50 7.89 -17.65
CA VAL A 164 4.56 8.43 -18.66
C VAL A 164 5.28 8.71 -19.97
#